data_35fc66edfc519f18e1b6cee0cb9c0038
#
_entry.id   35fc66edfc519f18e1b6cee0cb9c0038
#
_cell.length_a   1.000
_cell.length_b   1.000
_cell.length_c   1.000
_cell.angle_alpha   90.00
_cell.angle_beta   90.00
_cell.angle_gamma   90.00
#
_symmetry.space_group_name_H-M   'P 1'
#
loop_
_entity.id
_entity.type
_entity.pdbx_description
1 polymer ?
#
loop_
_entity_poly.entity_id
_entity_poly.type
_entity_poly.pdbx_seq_one_letter_code
_entity_poly.pdbx_strand_id
1 'polypeptide(L)'
;MGCSVGVAMSRRTTPVMWRLGRSLPTRRAAPTSAVEDSLAARERAVGLQPDQPFLLRPDGSADMDVLAFFTSSRFKLLSEQTQESYAKDLRMFLSFLESQERSWAQCTTEDIADYEHWRRRDRSNPNSVSGAKFSREHAACKTFFDWQHRRGTIPATPFDGSRRSGEARFSGGSLRPRDARPNRVKWLTPRAYRQWRDTGLGGRLPDGGHDPSWRGRNDGRNLAFANLLWTSGLRLREAGSLLVLELPDVDRQAQYLRSRVADAVAKGRGRDFWMAATTRHEVDGYIVSTRAAAIGKARSKGRYENVPNRLVIVGRDRANLRVRDTQDRVSTVNLNRLGWRDRLTLFIETEAGLEPAMLFLAGSGMPISYETWETIFTTANVRCAQLGVRVSCYPHMLRHSFALRMLLTLMHAFDQRMGLTPEERKDYRLLFGDPWTLVQTLLGHTNPQTTRDIYLEPVSGLQVDIFLNPGESDDENRFTEVVARQLAATGLVNDGSRST
;
A
#
# COMPACT_ATOMS: atom_id res chain seq x y z
N MET A 1 17.06 -39.08 53.45
CA MET A 1 17.93 -38.35 52.50
C MET A 1 17.01 -37.75 51.44
N GLY A 2 16.63 -36.50 51.65
CA GLY A 2 15.75 -35.80 50.73
C GLY A 2 16.57 -34.94 49.78
N CYS A 3 16.50 -35.19 48.46
CA CYS A 3 17.00 -34.30 47.45
C CYS A 3 15.91 -33.28 47.10
N SER A 4 16.10 -32.06 47.56
CA SER A 4 15.32 -30.92 47.14
C SER A 4 15.85 -30.42 45.78
N VAL A 5 15.06 -30.61 44.73
CA VAL A 5 15.35 -30.03 43.43
C VAL A 5 14.80 -28.61 43.43
N GLY A 6 15.70 -27.65 43.55
CA GLY A 6 15.37 -26.24 43.41
C GLY A 6 14.98 -25.89 41.98
N VAL A 7 13.71 -25.59 41.79
CA VAL A 7 13.23 -24.97 40.53
C VAL A 7 13.75 -23.54 40.49
N ALA A 8 14.73 -23.30 39.65
CA ALA A 8 15.20 -21.94 39.32
C ALA A 8 14.10 -21.20 38.59
N MET A 9 13.44 -20.25 39.29
CA MET A 9 12.56 -19.26 38.67
C MET A 9 13.38 -18.44 37.67
N SER A 10 13.19 -18.73 36.40
CA SER A 10 13.68 -17.90 35.27
C SER A 10 13.10 -16.49 35.45
N ARG A 11 13.97 -15.56 35.83
CA ARG A 11 13.66 -14.12 35.74
C ARG A 11 13.29 -13.82 34.28
N ARG A 12 12.05 -13.40 34.03
CA ARG A 12 11.62 -12.84 32.76
C ARG A 12 12.42 -11.54 32.54
N THR A 13 13.60 -11.67 31.94
CA THR A 13 14.34 -10.52 31.43
C THR A 13 13.55 -9.97 30.24
N THR A 14 13.20 -8.70 30.31
CA THR A 14 12.66 -7.95 29.17
C THR A 14 13.59 -8.20 27.97
N PRO A 15 13.08 -8.60 26.79
CA PRO A 15 13.94 -8.91 25.67
C PRO A 15 14.79 -7.69 25.32
N VAL A 16 16.10 -7.89 25.30
CA VAL A 16 17.08 -6.87 24.95
C VAL A 16 16.93 -6.57 23.46
N MET A 17 16.27 -5.45 23.13
CA MET A 17 15.91 -5.13 21.75
C MET A 17 16.67 -3.93 21.21
N TRP A 18 17.20 -4.05 20.00
CA TRP A 18 17.67 -2.91 19.23
C TRP A 18 16.55 -1.88 19.09
N ARG A 19 16.93 -0.60 19.12
CA ARG A 19 15.98 0.52 19.10
C ARG A 19 15.90 1.12 17.71
N LEU A 20 14.69 1.28 17.20
CA LEU A 20 14.43 2.00 15.96
C LEU A 20 14.36 3.50 16.29
N GLY A 21 15.29 4.26 15.77
CA GLY A 21 15.32 5.72 15.80
C GLY A 21 14.86 6.31 14.47
N ARG A 22 14.56 7.60 14.50
CA ARG A 22 14.28 8.41 13.33
C ARG A 22 14.99 9.74 13.47
N SER A 23 15.71 10.14 12.41
CA SER A 23 16.35 11.45 12.37
C SER A 23 15.32 12.57 12.36
N LEU A 24 15.73 13.75 12.80
CA LEU A 24 14.86 14.91 12.88
C LEU A 24 14.34 15.30 11.48
N PRO A 25 13.05 15.60 11.33
CA PRO A 25 12.49 16.03 10.05
C PRO A 25 12.95 17.45 9.70
N THR A 26 13.19 17.72 8.42
CA THR A 26 13.54 19.08 7.92
C THR A 26 12.44 20.11 8.16
N ARG A 27 11.22 19.67 8.43
CA ARG A 27 9.99 20.47 8.41
C ARG A 27 9.48 20.82 9.81
N ARG A 28 10.36 21.12 10.75
CA ARG A 28 9.93 21.76 12.00
C ARG A 28 9.80 23.27 11.80
N ALA A 29 8.67 23.83 12.24
CA ALA A 29 8.60 25.23 12.62
C ALA A 29 9.77 25.49 13.58
N ALA A 30 10.47 26.62 13.46
CA ALA A 30 11.70 27.02 14.10
C ALA A 30 12.28 26.11 15.22
N PRO A 31 13.59 25.90 15.29
CA PRO A 31 14.21 25.05 16.30
C PRO A 31 13.76 25.44 17.69
N THR A 32 13.24 24.48 18.44
CA THR A 32 12.63 24.73 19.75
C THR A 32 13.63 24.69 20.89
N SER A 33 14.87 24.20 20.64
CA SER A 33 15.94 24.20 21.65
C SER A 33 17.35 24.05 21.02
N ALA A 34 18.37 24.57 21.70
CA ALA A 34 19.78 24.39 21.33
C ALA A 34 20.20 22.90 21.24
N VAL A 35 19.51 22.01 21.97
CA VAL A 35 19.74 20.57 21.96
C VAL A 35 19.29 19.96 20.61
N GLU A 36 18.17 20.40 20.07
CA GLU A 36 17.65 19.90 18.77
C GLU A 36 18.54 20.35 17.61
N ASP A 37 19.08 21.58 17.66
CA ASP A 37 20.03 22.08 16.66
C ASP A 37 21.33 21.27 16.69
N SER A 38 21.84 20.97 17.88
CA SER A 38 23.03 20.14 18.06
C SER A 38 22.79 18.71 17.55
N LEU A 39 21.61 18.13 17.81
CA LEU A 39 21.25 16.80 17.31
C LEU A 39 21.13 16.78 15.79
N ALA A 40 20.42 17.73 15.19
CA ALA A 40 20.31 17.86 13.76
C ALA A 40 21.68 18.05 13.06
N ALA A 41 22.59 18.78 13.68
CA ALA A 41 23.94 18.93 13.18
C ALA A 41 24.74 17.62 13.22
N ARG A 42 24.61 16.84 14.31
CA ARG A 42 25.24 15.52 14.45
C ARG A 42 24.67 14.52 13.45
N GLU A 43 23.35 14.46 13.29
CA GLU A 43 22.68 13.59 12.32
C GLU A 43 23.13 13.88 10.88
N ARG A 44 23.28 15.16 10.52
CA ARG A 44 23.83 15.56 9.22
C ARG A 44 25.30 15.19 9.08
N ALA A 45 26.09 15.37 10.12
CA ALA A 45 27.54 15.05 10.11
C ALA A 45 27.77 13.55 9.88
N VAL A 46 26.92 12.67 10.42
CA VAL A 46 26.98 11.22 10.15
C VAL A 46 26.28 10.82 8.85
N GLY A 47 25.67 11.76 8.12
CA GLY A 47 25.07 11.56 6.82
C GLY A 47 23.64 11.02 6.83
N LEU A 48 22.92 11.11 7.94
CA LEU A 48 21.48 10.80 7.98
C LEU A 48 20.68 11.86 7.20
N GLN A 49 19.73 11.42 6.41
CA GLN A 49 18.74 12.30 5.78
C GLN A 49 17.63 12.63 6.79
N PRO A 50 16.93 13.76 6.63
CA PRO A 50 15.79 14.07 7.48
C PRO A 50 14.71 12.98 7.42
N ASP A 51 14.11 12.69 8.57
CA ASP A 51 13.05 11.69 8.76
C ASP A 51 13.47 10.25 8.34
N GLN A 52 14.77 9.98 8.30
CA GLN A 52 15.32 8.69 7.91
C GLN A 52 15.34 7.72 9.11
N PRO A 53 14.90 6.44 8.96
CA PRO A 53 15.03 5.44 10.00
C PRO A 53 16.50 5.01 10.17
N PHE A 54 16.90 4.70 11.40
CA PHE A 54 18.17 4.09 11.75
C PHE A 54 18.06 3.23 13.02
N LEU A 55 19.07 2.45 13.33
CA LEU A 55 19.05 1.56 14.49
C LEU A 55 20.12 1.94 15.50
N LEU A 56 19.78 1.80 16.77
CA LEU A 56 20.67 1.90 17.91
C LEU A 56 20.70 0.55 18.65
N ARG A 57 21.82 0.27 19.31
CA ARG A 57 21.96 -0.86 20.23
C ARG A 57 20.96 -0.74 21.40
N PRO A 58 20.75 -1.80 22.15
CA PRO A 58 19.84 -1.78 23.31
C PRO A 58 20.23 -0.74 24.37
N ASP A 59 21.52 -0.48 24.56
CA ASP A 59 22.06 0.54 25.46
C ASP A 59 21.88 1.98 24.95
N GLY A 60 21.42 2.14 23.70
CA GLY A 60 21.24 3.44 23.06
C GLY A 60 22.47 3.94 22.30
N SER A 61 23.58 3.20 22.29
CA SER A 61 24.76 3.53 21.50
C SER A 61 24.54 3.21 20.01
N ALA A 62 25.29 3.91 19.14
CA ALA A 62 25.30 3.64 17.71
C ALA A 62 26.35 2.55 17.39
N ASP A 63 25.94 1.50 16.66
CA ASP A 63 26.88 0.64 15.97
C ASP A 63 27.25 1.32 14.65
N MET A 64 28.53 1.70 14.50
CA MET A 64 28.96 2.52 13.37
C MET A 64 28.88 1.79 12.03
N ASP A 65 29.03 0.48 12.00
CA ASP A 65 28.93 -0.31 10.77
C ASP A 65 27.46 -0.52 10.37
N VAL A 66 26.57 -0.70 11.34
CA VAL A 66 25.11 -0.73 11.09
C VAL A 66 24.63 0.66 10.64
N LEU A 67 25.08 1.74 11.28
CA LEU A 67 24.73 3.11 10.91
C LEU A 67 25.23 3.46 9.50
N ALA A 68 26.44 3.00 9.14
CA ALA A 68 27.00 3.17 7.80
C ALA A 68 26.12 2.55 6.69
N PHE A 69 25.44 1.44 6.96
CA PHE A 69 24.46 0.90 6.01
C PHE A 69 23.28 1.84 5.78
N PHE A 70 22.71 2.40 6.85
CA PHE A 70 21.60 3.36 6.76
C PHE A 70 22.00 4.65 6.05
N THR A 71 23.23 5.12 6.23
CA THR A 71 23.74 6.34 5.58
C THR A 71 24.27 6.10 4.17
N SER A 72 24.34 4.85 3.70
CA SER A 72 24.81 4.49 2.37
C SER A 72 23.88 5.02 1.26
N SER A 73 24.46 5.33 0.10
CA SER A 73 23.68 5.71 -1.10
C SER A 73 22.69 4.63 -1.49
N ARG A 74 23.06 3.34 -1.34
CA ARG A 74 22.17 2.21 -1.64
C ARG A 74 20.90 2.23 -0.79
N PHE A 75 21.00 2.48 0.51
CA PHE A 75 19.85 2.56 1.40
C PHE A 75 19.01 3.82 1.12
N LYS A 76 19.65 4.95 0.90
CA LYS A 76 18.98 6.23 0.59
C LYS A 76 18.19 6.23 -0.71
N LEU A 77 18.60 5.42 -1.69
CA LEU A 77 17.86 5.24 -2.96
C LEU A 77 16.59 4.39 -2.80
N LEU A 78 16.41 3.68 -1.70
CA LEU A 78 15.18 2.94 -1.43
C LEU A 78 14.03 3.91 -1.15
N SER A 79 12.79 3.49 -1.50
CA SER A 79 11.61 4.28 -1.11
C SER A 79 11.51 4.36 0.42
N GLU A 80 11.01 5.47 0.96
CA GLU A 80 10.82 5.68 2.41
C GLU A 80 10.14 4.48 3.09
N GLN A 81 9.09 3.94 2.46
CA GLN A 81 8.38 2.76 2.97
C GLN A 81 9.26 1.49 2.98
N THR A 82 10.17 1.36 2.01
CA THR A 82 11.13 0.26 1.99
C THR A 82 12.20 0.45 3.06
N GLN A 83 12.71 1.67 3.23
CA GLN A 83 13.65 2.00 4.30
C GLN A 83 13.07 1.67 5.68
N GLU A 84 11.83 2.08 5.94
CA GLU A 84 11.11 1.80 7.19
C GLU A 84 10.92 0.29 7.41
N SER A 85 10.52 -0.43 6.36
CA SER A 85 10.33 -1.87 6.43
C SER A 85 11.65 -2.59 6.70
N TYR A 86 12.71 -2.22 6.00
CA TYR A 86 14.04 -2.81 6.17
C TYR A 86 14.61 -2.52 7.57
N ALA A 87 14.43 -1.31 8.08
CA ALA A 87 14.87 -0.97 9.43
C ALA A 87 14.13 -1.81 10.49
N LYS A 88 12.80 -2.00 10.35
CA LYS A 88 12.01 -2.85 11.25
C LYS A 88 12.42 -4.32 11.16
N ASP A 89 12.63 -4.82 9.95
CA ASP A 89 12.98 -6.21 9.71
C ASP A 89 14.41 -6.50 10.23
N LEU A 90 15.36 -5.60 9.96
CA LEU A 90 16.73 -5.71 10.46
C LEU A 90 16.79 -5.57 11.99
N ARG A 91 16.02 -4.65 12.58
CA ARG A 91 15.89 -4.55 14.04
C ARG A 91 15.50 -5.87 14.68
N MET A 92 14.52 -6.57 14.10
CA MET A 92 14.04 -7.84 14.65
C MET A 92 15.14 -8.89 14.62
N PHE A 93 15.87 -8.99 13.50
CA PHE A 93 16.96 -9.93 13.36
C PHE A 93 18.14 -9.63 14.29
N LEU A 94 18.58 -8.38 14.35
CA LEU A 94 19.68 -7.98 15.24
C LEU A 94 19.30 -8.18 16.73
N SER A 95 18.03 -7.94 17.09
CA SER A 95 17.55 -8.21 18.45
C SER A 95 17.52 -9.71 18.77
N PHE A 96 17.23 -10.55 17.79
CA PHE A 96 17.32 -11.99 17.95
C PHE A 96 18.78 -12.42 18.23
N LEU A 97 19.75 -11.95 17.43
CA LEU A 97 21.16 -12.24 17.65
C LEU A 97 21.64 -11.77 19.02
N GLU A 98 21.25 -10.55 19.42
CA GLU A 98 21.57 -9.99 20.74
C GLU A 98 21.03 -10.86 21.88
N SER A 99 19.80 -11.41 21.72
CA SER A 99 19.21 -12.33 22.70
C SER A 99 19.93 -13.68 22.80
N GLN A 100 20.71 -14.04 21.79
CA GLN A 100 21.57 -15.21 21.75
C GLN A 100 23.03 -14.86 22.12
N GLU A 101 23.30 -13.63 22.58
CA GLU A 101 24.62 -13.13 22.91
C GLU A 101 25.60 -13.22 21.71
N ARG A 102 25.09 -13.12 20.49
CA ARG A 102 25.85 -13.22 19.22
C ARG A 102 26.01 -11.86 18.56
N SER A 103 27.25 -11.57 18.15
CA SER A 103 27.53 -10.39 17.31
C SER A 103 27.04 -10.63 15.89
N TRP A 104 26.38 -9.63 15.30
CA TRP A 104 25.96 -9.71 13.89
C TRP A 104 27.15 -9.88 12.93
N ALA A 105 28.33 -9.36 13.26
CA ALA A 105 29.53 -9.51 12.41
C ALA A 105 30.07 -10.96 12.35
N GLN A 106 29.70 -11.79 13.32
CA GLN A 106 30.06 -13.20 13.41
C GLN A 106 28.90 -14.13 13.04
N CYS A 107 27.81 -13.56 12.50
CA CYS A 107 26.61 -14.29 12.11
C CYS A 107 26.95 -15.38 11.06
N THR A 108 26.43 -16.57 11.29
CA THR A 108 26.60 -17.75 10.43
C THR A 108 25.32 -18.11 9.69
N THR A 109 25.39 -19.03 8.75
CA THR A 109 24.21 -19.59 8.05
C THR A 109 23.28 -20.33 9.03
N GLU A 110 23.83 -20.90 10.11
CA GLU A 110 23.05 -21.60 11.15
C GLU A 110 22.22 -20.58 11.95
N ASP A 111 22.77 -19.41 12.27
CA ASP A 111 22.02 -18.34 12.93
C ASP A 111 20.81 -17.86 12.11
N ILE A 112 20.93 -17.88 10.78
CA ILE A 112 19.81 -17.57 9.88
C ILE A 112 18.73 -18.65 9.97
N ALA A 113 19.11 -19.92 10.04
CA ALA A 113 18.18 -21.05 10.18
C ALA A 113 17.48 -21.03 11.55
N ASP A 114 18.22 -20.73 12.63
CA ASP A 114 17.70 -20.57 13.99
C ASP A 114 16.71 -19.40 14.06
N TYR A 115 17.05 -18.29 13.40
CA TYR A 115 16.13 -17.15 13.28
C TYR A 115 14.86 -17.53 12.54
N GLU A 116 14.93 -18.27 11.42
CA GLU A 116 13.75 -18.76 10.71
C GLU A 116 12.89 -19.63 11.62
N HIS A 117 13.51 -20.58 12.33
CA HIS A 117 12.79 -21.47 13.23
C HIS A 117 12.08 -20.67 14.32
N TRP A 118 12.81 -19.81 15.04
CA TRP A 118 12.24 -18.96 16.09
C TRP A 118 11.13 -18.05 15.56
N ARG A 119 11.33 -17.43 14.40
CA ARG A 119 10.41 -16.44 13.84
C ARG A 119 9.13 -17.03 13.32
N ARG A 120 9.15 -18.31 12.89
CA ARG A 120 8.02 -18.94 12.19
C ARG A 120 7.36 -20.09 12.94
N ARG A 121 8.11 -20.82 13.75
CA ARG A 121 7.69 -22.12 14.28
C ARG A 121 7.75 -22.22 15.80
N ASP A 122 8.58 -21.43 16.42
CA ASP A 122 8.73 -21.48 17.88
C ASP A 122 7.48 -20.94 18.57
N ARG A 123 6.87 -21.80 19.40
CA ARG A 123 5.67 -21.44 20.18
C ARG A 123 5.96 -20.42 21.27
N SER A 124 7.20 -20.23 21.66
CA SER A 124 7.59 -19.21 22.65
C SER A 124 7.56 -17.80 22.05
N ASN A 125 7.57 -17.67 20.71
CA ASN A 125 7.46 -16.39 20.01
C ASN A 125 5.98 -16.01 19.80
N PRO A 126 5.41 -15.06 20.56
CA PRO A 126 4.02 -14.64 20.39
C PRO A 126 3.76 -13.91 19.06
N ASN A 127 4.83 -13.49 18.38
CA ASN A 127 4.79 -12.73 17.11
C ASN A 127 5.29 -13.57 15.93
N SER A 128 4.86 -14.83 15.82
CA SER A 128 5.20 -15.67 14.69
C SER A 128 4.70 -15.07 13.37
N VAL A 129 5.42 -15.31 12.27
CA VAL A 129 5.11 -14.71 10.96
C VAL A 129 4.91 -15.75 9.88
N SER A 130 4.16 -15.36 8.85
CA SER A 130 3.97 -16.16 7.64
C SER A 130 5.27 -16.28 6.83
N GLY A 131 5.37 -17.30 5.98
CA GLY A 131 6.51 -17.47 5.06
C GLY A 131 6.75 -16.27 4.15
N ALA A 132 5.69 -15.60 3.69
CA ALA A 132 5.79 -14.40 2.87
C ALA A 132 6.40 -13.21 3.65
N LYS A 133 6.01 -13.02 4.91
CA LYS A 133 6.60 -11.98 5.77
C LYS A 133 8.06 -12.29 6.07
N PHE A 134 8.38 -13.56 6.40
CA PHE A 134 9.75 -13.99 6.63
C PHE A 134 10.63 -13.79 5.40
N SER A 135 10.15 -14.13 4.19
CA SER A 135 10.90 -13.91 2.94
C SER A 135 11.27 -12.43 2.75
N ARG A 136 10.43 -11.49 3.20
CA ARG A 136 10.76 -10.07 3.17
C ARG A 136 11.82 -9.72 4.21
N GLU A 137 11.72 -10.22 5.45
CA GLU A 137 12.71 -10.04 6.51
C GLU A 137 14.07 -10.58 6.06
N HIS A 138 14.08 -11.79 5.51
CA HIS A 138 15.28 -12.42 4.92
C HIS A 138 15.92 -11.56 3.82
N ALA A 139 15.12 -10.98 2.92
CA ALA A 139 15.64 -10.10 1.86
C ALA A 139 16.26 -8.80 2.42
N ALA A 140 15.69 -8.23 3.47
CA ALA A 140 16.26 -7.06 4.15
C ALA A 140 17.62 -7.40 4.80
N CYS A 141 17.69 -8.51 5.55
CA CYS A 141 18.91 -9.00 6.17
C CYS A 141 19.98 -9.32 5.12
N LYS A 142 19.62 -10.07 4.07
CA LYS A 142 20.54 -10.37 2.96
C LYS A 142 21.11 -9.09 2.34
N THR A 143 20.27 -8.08 2.11
CA THR A 143 20.73 -6.80 1.54
C THR A 143 21.75 -6.10 2.43
N PHE A 144 21.55 -6.14 3.75
CA PHE A 144 22.49 -5.61 4.74
C PHE A 144 23.82 -6.38 4.73
N PHE A 145 23.80 -7.70 4.85
CA PHE A 145 25.01 -8.54 4.90
C PHE A 145 25.80 -8.52 3.58
N ASP A 146 25.11 -8.55 2.44
CA ASP A 146 25.75 -8.39 1.12
C ASP A 146 26.45 -7.02 0.97
N TRP A 147 25.88 -5.98 1.59
CA TRP A 147 26.50 -4.65 1.59
C TRP A 147 27.71 -4.61 2.52
N GLN A 148 27.63 -5.18 3.73
CA GLN A 148 28.73 -5.24 4.68
C GLN A 148 29.92 -6.07 4.14
N HIS A 149 29.62 -7.19 3.47
CA HIS A 149 30.64 -8.01 2.82
C HIS A 149 31.35 -7.24 1.71
N ARG A 150 30.61 -6.54 0.84
CA ARG A 150 31.22 -5.72 -0.22
C ARG A 150 32.04 -4.56 0.31
N ARG A 151 31.73 -4.06 1.50
CA ARG A 151 32.51 -3.03 2.19
C ARG A 151 33.77 -3.59 2.87
N GLY A 152 33.88 -4.90 3.00
CA GLY A 152 34.98 -5.59 3.68
C GLY A 152 34.84 -5.65 5.21
N THR A 153 33.68 -5.30 5.77
CA THR A 153 33.43 -5.36 7.22
C THR A 153 33.35 -6.80 7.71
N ILE A 154 32.81 -7.69 6.88
CA ILE A 154 32.74 -9.14 7.14
C ILE A 154 33.36 -9.92 6.00
N PRO A 155 34.03 -11.07 6.30
CA PRO A 155 34.77 -11.87 5.29
C PRO A 155 33.83 -12.59 4.29
N ALA A 156 32.64 -12.96 4.71
CA ALA A 156 31.64 -13.64 3.91
C ALA A 156 30.23 -13.29 4.34
N THR A 157 29.26 -13.45 3.45
CA THR A 157 27.84 -13.28 3.81
C THR A 157 27.26 -14.59 4.32
N PRO A 158 26.50 -14.60 5.43
CA PRO A 158 25.85 -15.82 5.94
C PRO A 158 24.69 -16.30 5.04
N PHE A 159 24.39 -15.54 3.98
CA PHE A 159 23.31 -15.84 3.03
C PHE A 159 23.80 -16.53 1.74
N ASP A 160 25.09 -16.66 1.53
CA ASP A 160 25.65 -17.46 0.44
C ASP A 160 25.71 -18.94 0.89
N GLY A 161 24.58 -19.63 0.71
CA GLY A 161 24.56 -21.08 0.78
C GLY A 161 25.58 -21.65 -0.23
N SER A 162 26.74 -22.01 0.26
CA SER A 162 27.92 -22.34 -0.49
C SER A 162 27.66 -23.36 -1.59
N ARG A 163 28.01 -23.03 -2.81
CA ARG A 163 28.48 -23.94 -3.84
C ARG A 163 29.86 -24.47 -3.45
N ARG A 164 30.05 -25.04 -2.27
CA ARG A 164 31.30 -25.72 -1.91
C ARG A 164 31.00 -27.14 -1.54
N SER A 165 31.57 -27.98 -2.39
CA SER A 165 31.91 -29.42 -2.27
C SER A 165 30.79 -30.42 -1.94
N GLY A 166 30.44 -31.25 -2.94
CA GLY A 166 30.43 -32.73 -2.92
C GLY A 166 29.50 -33.49 -2.00
N GLU A 167 28.97 -32.94 -0.94
CA GLU A 167 28.00 -33.59 -0.06
C GLU A 167 26.62 -33.01 -0.26
N ALA A 168 26.09 -33.28 -1.43
CA ALA A 168 24.73 -33.00 -1.79
C ALA A 168 23.81 -33.97 -1.05
N ARG A 169 23.02 -33.43 -0.13
CA ARG A 169 21.63 -33.87 0.11
C ARG A 169 20.87 -33.06 1.16
N PHE A 170 21.49 -32.11 1.84
CA PHE A 170 20.80 -31.00 2.42
C PHE A 170 21.11 -29.75 1.58
N SER A 171 20.68 -29.80 0.33
CA SER A 171 20.84 -28.68 -0.59
C SER A 171 20.22 -27.45 0.00
N GLY A 172 21.06 -26.45 0.27
CA GLY A 172 20.65 -25.05 0.47
C GLY A 172 19.92 -24.51 -0.74
N GLY A 173 18.81 -25.12 -1.08
CA GLY A 173 17.79 -24.55 -1.91
C GLY A 173 17.29 -23.35 -1.17
N SER A 174 17.41 -22.18 -1.82
CA SER A 174 16.84 -20.90 -1.42
C SER A 174 16.13 -20.98 -0.06
N LEU A 175 16.66 -20.32 0.98
CA LEU A 175 16.01 -20.21 2.31
C LEU A 175 14.60 -19.53 2.23
N ARG A 176 14.02 -19.55 1.03
CA ARG A 176 12.62 -19.17 0.83
C ARG A 176 11.74 -20.30 1.36
N PRO A 177 10.90 -20.01 2.34
CA PRO A 177 9.96 -20.99 2.84
C PRO A 177 9.13 -21.60 1.71
N ARG A 178 9.08 -22.93 1.65
CA ARG A 178 8.30 -23.65 0.62
C ARG A 178 6.79 -23.34 0.69
N ASP A 179 6.33 -22.87 1.84
CA ASP A 179 4.96 -22.40 2.09
C ASP A 179 4.76 -20.90 1.86
N ALA A 180 5.77 -20.17 1.38
CA ALA A 180 5.61 -18.82 0.89
C ALA A 180 4.82 -18.82 -0.44
N ARG A 181 3.59 -19.37 -0.38
CA ARG A 181 2.65 -19.26 -1.49
C ARG A 181 2.29 -17.79 -1.69
N PRO A 182 2.09 -17.34 -2.95
CA PRO A 182 1.49 -16.05 -3.19
C PRO A 182 0.22 -15.96 -2.34
N ASN A 183 0.04 -14.86 -1.61
CA ASN A 183 -1.17 -14.66 -0.82
C ASN A 183 -2.36 -14.95 -1.72
N ARG A 184 -3.27 -15.81 -1.29
CA ARG A 184 -4.56 -16.00 -1.96
C ARG A 184 -5.21 -14.64 -2.03
N VAL A 185 -5.27 -14.10 -3.23
CA VAL A 185 -5.81 -12.76 -3.45
C VAL A 185 -7.30 -12.82 -3.20
N LYS A 186 -7.78 -12.03 -2.26
CA LYS A 186 -9.21 -11.93 -1.96
C LYS A 186 -9.86 -10.91 -2.88
N TRP A 187 -11.03 -11.24 -3.37
CA TRP A 187 -11.85 -10.45 -4.29
C TRP A 187 -13.20 -10.12 -3.66
N LEU A 188 -13.83 -9.08 -4.15
CA LEU A 188 -15.23 -8.77 -3.83
C LEU A 188 -16.07 -8.89 -5.08
N THR A 189 -17.23 -9.54 -4.96
CA THR A 189 -18.29 -9.46 -5.96
C THR A 189 -18.91 -8.06 -5.93
N PRO A 190 -19.58 -7.61 -7.02
CA PRO A 190 -20.29 -6.33 -7.02
C PRO A 190 -21.33 -6.24 -5.90
N ARG A 191 -22.02 -7.34 -5.59
CA ARG A 191 -22.99 -7.39 -4.48
C ARG A 191 -22.31 -7.22 -3.12
N ALA A 192 -21.25 -7.98 -2.86
CA ALA A 192 -20.51 -7.89 -1.60
C ALA A 192 -19.88 -6.50 -1.41
N TYR A 193 -19.34 -5.90 -2.48
CA TYR A 193 -18.83 -4.54 -2.45
C TYR A 193 -19.91 -3.53 -2.08
N ARG A 194 -21.08 -3.56 -2.76
CA ARG A 194 -22.20 -2.66 -2.43
C ARG A 194 -22.64 -2.83 -0.98
N GLN A 195 -22.84 -4.06 -0.52
CA GLN A 195 -23.24 -4.34 0.85
C GLN A 195 -22.23 -3.79 1.87
N TRP A 196 -20.94 -4.04 1.67
CA TRP A 196 -19.88 -3.51 2.53
C TRP A 196 -19.83 -1.98 2.50
N ARG A 197 -19.89 -1.39 1.31
CA ARG A 197 -19.83 0.06 1.12
C ARG A 197 -21.00 0.77 1.82
N ASP A 198 -22.22 0.30 1.56
CA ASP A 198 -23.44 0.94 2.05
C ASP A 198 -23.60 0.75 3.56
N THR A 199 -23.28 -0.44 4.08
CA THR A 199 -23.33 -0.71 5.52
C THR A 199 -22.13 -0.09 6.24
N GLY A 200 -20.92 -0.32 5.77
CA GLY A 200 -19.69 0.09 6.47
C GLY A 200 -19.40 1.58 6.40
N LEU A 201 -19.65 2.21 5.24
CA LEU A 201 -19.31 3.60 4.98
C LEU A 201 -20.54 4.52 4.86
N GLY A 202 -21.67 4.00 4.41
CA GLY A 202 -22.87 4.79 4.06
C GLY A 202 -23.94 4.81 5.14
N GLY A 203 -23.72 4.17 6.31
CA GLY A 203 -24.67 4.21 7.41
C GLY A 203 -25.99 3.49 7.15
N ARG A 204 -26.00 2.49 6.25
CA ARG A 204 -27.18 1.66 6.01
C ARG A 204 -27.16 0.40 6.85
N LEU A 205 -28.36 -0.12 7.13
CA LEU A 205 -28.55 -1.45 7.70
C LEU A 205 -28.38 -2.53 6.61
N PRO A 206 -28.17 -3.81 6.97
CA PRO A 206 -28.01 -4.91 5.99
C PRO A 206 -29.20 -5.12 5.05
N ASP A 207 -30.40 -4.74 5.46
CA ASP A 207 -31.62 -4.76 4.69
C ASP A 207 -31.75 -3.58 3.70
N GLY A 208 -30.80 -2.63 3.75
CA GLY A 208 -30.78 -1.43 2.93
C GLY A 208 -31.45 -0.20 3.59
N GLY A 209 -32.08 -0.37 4.75
CA GLY A 209 -32.67 0.72 5.52
C GLY A 209 -31.62 1.70 6.05
N HIS A 210 -32.06 2.89 6.45
CA HIS A 210 -31.20 3.86 7.13
C HIS A 210 -31.02 3.46 8.60
N ASP A 211 -29.78 3.52 9.11
CA ASP A 211 -29.49 3.30 10.53
C ASP A 211 -29.71 4.58 11.34
N PRO A 212 -30.75 4.65 12.21
CA PRO A 212 -31.02 5.85 13.00
C PRO A 212 -29.88 6.20 13.98
N SER A 213 -29.02 5.25 14.32
CA SER A 213 -27.88 5.46 15.21
C SER A 213 -26.64 6.02 14.48
N TRP A 214 -26.66 6.01 13.16
CA TRP A 214 -25.52 6.47 12.36
C TRP A 214 -25.23 7.96 12.56
N ARG A 215 -24.00 8.28 12.85
CA ARG A 215 -23.50 9.65 13.07
C ARG A 215 -22.32 9.97 12.18
N GLY A 216 -22.27 9.35 10.99
CA GLY A 216 -21.21 9.59 9.99
C GLY A 216 -21.19 11.06 9.56
N ARG A 217 -19.98 11.63 9.50
CA ARG A 217 -19.77 13.04 9.12
C ARG A 217 -19.05 13.20 7.78
N ASN A 218 -18.56 12.08 7.23
CA ASN A 218 -17.71 12.07 6.04
C ASN A 218 -18.20 11.03 5.03
N ASP A 219 -19.47 10.68 5.05
CA ASP A 219 -20.03 9.59 4.25
C ASP A 219 -19.83 9.82 2.75
N GLY A 220 -20.17 11.00 2.24
CA GLY A 220 -19.97 11.36 0.84
C GLY A 220 -18.51 11.25 0.42
N ARG A 221 -17.57 11.68 1.26
CA ARG A 221 -16.13 11.51 1.04
C ARG A 221 -15.73 10.03 0.97
N ASN A 222 -16.16 9.24 1.97
CA ASN A 222 -15.75 7.86 2.11
C ASN A 222 -16.34 6.99 0.99
N LEU A 223 -17.59 7.24 0.61
CA LEU A 223 -18.25 6.57 -0.51
C LEU A 223 -17.57 6.92 -1.84
N ALA A 224 -17.34 8.20 -2.11
CA ALA A 224 -16.65 8.65 -3.33
C ALA A 224 -15.25 8.05 -3.45
N PHE A 225 -14.49 7.96 -2.34
CA PHE A 225 -13.18 7.35 -2.33
C PHE A 225 -13.22 5.84 -2.59
N ALA A 226 -14.14 5.12 -1.95
CA ALA A 226 -14.29 3.68 -2.16
C ALA A 226 -14.70 3.38 -3.61
N ASN A 227 -15.65 4.15 -4.18
CA ASN A 227 -16.06 4.02 -5.56
C ASN A 227 -14.95 4.38 -6.55
N LEU A 228 -14.12 5.39 -6.22
CA LEU A 228 -12.93 5.70 -7.01
C LEU A 228 -11.98 4.50 -7.09
N LEU A 229 -11.64 3.87 -5.97
CA LEU A 229 -10.80 2.67 -5.96
C LEU A 229 -11.44 1.50 -6.72
N TRP A 230 -12.75 1.29 -6.53
CA TRP A 230 -13.51 0.22 -7.16
C TRP A 230 -13.58 0.34 -8.68
N THR A 231 -13.73 1.55 -9.20
CA THR A 231 -13.93 1.79 -10.64
C THR A 231 -12.66 2.08 -11.42
N SER A 232 -11.57 2.50 -10.74
CA SER A 232 -10.32 2.87 -11.41
C SER A 232 -9.16 1.91 -11.17
N GLY A 233 -9.22 1.07 -10.14
CA GLY A 233 -8.12 0.19 -9.75
C GLY A 233 -6.87 0.92 -9.26
N LEU A 234 -6.97 2.19 -8.89
CA LEU A 234 -5.86 2.95 -8.32
C LEU A 234 -5.33 2.31 -7.03
N ARG A 235 -4.02 2.45 -6.79
CA ARG A 235 -3.47 2.09 -5.47
C ARG A 235 -3.91 3.08 -4.41
N LEU A 236 -3.97 2.64 -3.16
CA LEU A 236 -4.37 3.48 -2.04
C LEU A 236 -3.64 4.83 -2.02
N ARG A 237 -2.31 4.82 -2.15
CA ARG A 237 -1.50 6.04 -2.17
C ARG A 237 -1.78 6.91 -3.40
N GLU A 238 -2.02 6.30 -4.55
CA GLU A 238 -2.36 7.02 -5.78
C GLU A 238 -3.68 7.77 -5.62
N ALA A 239 -4.75 7.08 -5.24
CA ALA A 239 -6.07 7.67 -5.04
C ALA A 239 -6.10 8.68 -3.87
N GLY A 240 -5.47 8.32 -2.74
CA GLY A 240 -5.44 9.15 -1.54
C GLY A 240 -4.57 10.41 -1.67
N SER A 241 -3.75 10.50 -2.72
CA SER A 241 -2.90 11.66 -3.00
C SER A 241 -3.36 12.49 -4.20
N LEU A 242 -4.53 12.20 -4.77
CA LEU A 242 -5.05 12.97 -5.90
C LEU A 242 -5.31 14.42 -5.51
N LEU A 243 -4.99 15.31 -6.43
CA LEU A 243 -5.31 16.72 -6.36
C LEU A 243 -6.60 17.01 -7.13
N VAL A 244 -7.33 18.05 -6.76
CA VAL A 244 -8.54 18.50 -7.49
C VAL A 244 -8.18 18.77 -8.96
N LEU A 245 -7.02 19.35 -9.21
CA LEU A 245 -6.54 19.67 -10.56
C LEU A 245 -6.13 18.45 -11.41
N GLU A 246 -6.08 17.24 -10.83
CA GLU A 246 -5.82 15.98 -11.54
C GLU A 246 -7.11 15.22 -11.87
N LEU A 247 -8.26 15.74 -11.47
CA LEU A 247 -9.53 15.15 -11.86
C LEU A 247 -9.72 15.31 -13.39
N PRO A 248 -10.26 14.28 -14.06
CA PRO A 248 -10.56 14.38 -15.48
C PRO A 248 -11.68 15.38 -15.73
N ASP A 249 -11.62 16.06 -16.87
CA ASP A 249 -12.71 16.92 -17.32
C ASP A 249 -13.98 16.09 -17.53
N VAL A 250 -15.13 16.73 -17.28
CA VAL A 250 -16.42 16.07 -17.42
C VAL A 250 -16.83 16.07 -18.88
N ASP A 251 -16.89 14.90 -19.47
CA ASP A 251 -17.53 14.63 -20.75
C ASP A 251 -18.89 13.95 -20.49
N ARG A 252 -19.98 14.59 -20.86
CA ARG A 252 -21.35 14.08 -20.65
C ARG A 252 -21.69 12.85 -21.49
N GLN A 253 -20.94 12.59 -22.57
CA GLN A 253 -21.16 11.46 -23.44
C GLN A 253 -20.27 10.26 -23.09
N ALA A 254 -19.18 10.47 -22.35
CA ALA A 254 -18.25 9.43 -22.00
C ALA A 254 -18.69 8.67 -20.74
N GLN A 255 -18.74 7.36 -20.81
CA GLN A 255 -18.95 6.49 -19.64
C GLN A 255 -17.72 6.43 -18.73
N TYR A 256 -16.52 6.60 -19.29
CA TYR A 256 -15.25 6.59 -18.59
C TYR A 256 -14.44 7.82 -18.98
N LEU A 257 -13.92 8.49 -17.99
CA LEU A 257 -13.12 9.70 -18.12
C LEU A 257 -11.64 9.37 -17.86
N ARG A 258 -10.75 9.82 -18.73
CA ARG A 258 -9.32 9.54 -18.65
C ARG A 258 -8.60 10.62 -17.87
N SER A 259 -7.72 10.22 -16.97
CA SER A 259 -6.77 11.09 -16.29
C SER A 259 -5.42 10.39 -16.10
N ARG A 260 -4.47 11.05 -15.44
CA ARG A 260 -3.12 10.55 -15.27
C ARG A 260 -2.71 10.57 -13.79
N VAL A 261 -2.09 9.47 -13.35
CA VAL A 261 -1.41 9.39 -12.05
C VAL A 261 0.01 9.88 -12.20
N ALA A 262 0.43 10.80 -11.33
CA ALA A 262 1.79 11.33 -11.31
C ALA A 262 2.84 10.29 -10.89
N ASP A 263 4.06 10.41 -11.43
CA ASP A 263 5.15 9.44 -11.22
C ASP A 263 5.52 9.28 -9.73
N ALA A 264 5.65 10.39 -9.00
CA ALA A 264 6.10 10.37 -7.59
C ALA A 264 5.14 9.63 -6.65
N VAL A 265 3.81 9.64 -6.93
CA VAL A 265 2.83 8.88 -6.13
C VAL A 265 2.65 7.45 -6.63
N ALA A 266 3.07 7.14 -7.86
CA ALA A 266 2.97 5.83 -8.50
C ALA A 266 4.27 5.00 -8.48
N LYS A 267 5.13 5.18 -7.47
CA LYS A 267 6.43 4.51 -7.35
C LYS A 267 7.34 4.74 -8.57
N GLY A 268 7.39 5.97 -9.10
CA GLY A 268 8.19 6.36 -10.25
C GLY A 268 7.62 5.97 -11.62
N ARG A 269 6.38 5.47 -11.67
CA ARG A 269 5.72 5.00 -12.91
C ARG A 269 4.31 5.56 -13.01
N GLY A 270 4.22 6.81 -13.39
CA GLY A 270 2.95 7.43 -13.75
C GLY A 270 2.30 6.72 -14.93
N ARG A 271 0.99 6.69 -14.92
CA ARG A 271 0.20 6.08 -15.99
C ARG A 271 -1.16 6.74 -16.08
N ASP A 272 -1.81 6.49 -17.19
CA ASP A 272 -3.20 6.85 -17.33
C ASP A 272 -4.08 5.92 -16.49
N PHE A 273 -5.19 6.44 -16.02
CA PHE A 273 -6.26 5.69 -15.39
C PHE A 273 -7.62 6.19 -15.90
N TRP A 274 -8.62 5.35 -15.76
CA TRP A 274 -9.98 5.68 -16.14
C TRP A 274 -10.86 5.70 -14.89
N MET A 275 -11.69 6.74 -14.81
CA MET A 275 -12.69 6.93 -13.78
C MET A 275 -14.07 6.81 -14.42
N ALA A 276 -14.98 6.01 -13.85
CA ALA A 276 -16.36 5.98 -14.34
C ALA A 276 -17.03 7.36 -14.15
N ALA A 277 -17.82 7.79 -15.12
CA ALA A 277 -18.52 9.08 -15.05
C ALA A 277 -19.43 9.20 -13.81
N THR A 278 -20.06 8.09 -13.40
CA THR A 278 -20.85 8.02 -12.16
C THR A 278 -20.00 8.33 -10.93
N THR A 279 -18.78 7.76 -10.85
CA THR A 279 -17.84 8.05 -9.76
C THR A 279 -17.38 9.52 -9.79
N ARG A 280 -17.19 10.07 -10.99
CA ARG A 280 -16.85 11.52 -11.13
C ARG A 280 -17.94 12.40 -10.56
N HIS A 281 -19.21 12.09 -10.83
CA HIS A 281 -20.36 12.80 -10.25
C HIS A 281 -20.43 12.70 -8.73
N GLU A 282 -20.13 11.51 -8.16
CA GLU A 282 -20.05 11.34 -6.69
C GLU A 282 -18.92 12.18 -6.07
N VAL A 283 -17.78 12.24 -6.75
CA VAL A 283 -16.66 13.10 -6.34
C VAL A 283 -17.04 14.58 -6.42
N ASP A 284 -17.76 15.00 -7.47
CA ASP A 284 -18.27 16.36 -7.58
C ASP A 284 -19.27 16.69 -6.47
N GLY A 285 -20.20 15.77 -6.19
CA GLY A 285 -21.12 15.89 -5.06
C GLY A 285 -20.39 16.07 -3.73
N TYR A 286 -19.31 15.33 -3.50
CA TYR A 286 -18.44 15.51 -2.34
C TYR A 286 -17.76 16.88 -2.33
N ILE A 287 -17.23 17.35 -3.49
CA ILE A 287 -16.52 18.63 -3.61
C ILE A 287 -17.44 19.78 -3.23
N VAL A 288 -18.66 19.82 -3.79
CA VAL A 288 -19.59 20.94 -3.58
C VAL A 288 -20.31 20.91 -2.24
N SER A 289 -20.30 19.77 -1.55
CA SER A 289 -21.00 19.61 -0.26
C SER A 289 -20.04 19.56 0.93
N THR A 290 -19.68 18.35 1.37
CA THR A 290 -18.93 18.13 2.61
C THR A 290 -17.50 18.68 2.55
N ARG A 291 -16.84 18.67 1.37
CA ARG A 291 -15.52 19.29 1.21
C ARG A 291 -15.61 20.80 1.33
N ALA A 292 -16.56 21.44 0.67
CA ALA A 292 -16.77 22.89 0.75
C ALA A 292 -17.08 23.34 2.19
N ALA A 293 -17.96 22.61 2.89
CA ALA A 293 -18.27 22.88 4.30
C ALA A 293 -17.03 22.73 5.22
N ALA A 294 -16.20 21.71 5.00
CA ALA A 294 -14.97 21.51 5.77
C ALA A 294 -13.96 22.63 5.52
N ILE A 295 -13.84 23.10 4.28
CA ILE A 295 -12.99 24.24 3.90
C ILE A 295 -13.47 25.52 4.57
N GLY A 296 -14.76 25.83 4.49
CA GLY A 296 -15.34 27.02 5.13
C GLY A 296 -15.03 27.05 6.63
N LYS A 297 -15.20 25.90 7.31
CA LYS A 297 -14.89 25.77 8.73
C LYS A 297 -13.39 25.91 9.04
N ALA A 298 -12.52 25.48 8.15
CA ALA A 298 -11.07 25.63 8.34
C ALA A 298 -10.62 27.05 8.12
N ARG A 299 -11.14 27.73 7.08
CA ARG A 299 -10.89 29.14 6.79
C ARG A 299 -11.32 30.04 7.95
N SER A 300 -12.53 29.84 8.48
CA SER A 300 -13.04 30.63 9.62
C SER A 300 -12.17 30.51 10.89
N LYS A 301 -11.29 29.52 10.94
CA LYS A 301 -10.34 29.29 12.05
C LYS A 301 -8.90 29.65 11.71
N GLY A 302 -8.62 30.26 10.56
CA GLY A 302 -7.29 30.61 10.11
C GLY A 302 -6.33 29.41 10.04
N ARG A 303 -6.82 28.20 9.69
CA ARG A 303 -6.00 27.00 9.74
C ARG A 303 -4.97 26.91 8.63
N TYR A 304 -5.29 27.45 7.47
CA TYR A 304 -4.47 27.33 6.28
C TYR A 304 -3.28 28.28 6.28
N GLU A 305 -3.42 29.42 6.95
CA GLU A 305 -2.39 30.43 7.11
C GLU A 305 -1.24 29.92 7.96
N ASN A 306 -1.52 29.02 8.88
CA ASN A 306 -0.55 28.44 9.82
C ASN A 306 0.07 27.12 9.34
N VAL A 307 -0.14 26.70 8.09
CA VAL A 307 0.46 25.48 7.55
C VAL A 307 1.95 25.73 7.25
N PRO A 308 2.88 25.00 7.92
CA PRO A 308 4.30 25.15 7.66
C PRO A 308 4.65 24.77 6.22
N ASN A 309 5.57 25.52 5.60
CA ASN A 309 6.04 25.28 4.22
C ASN A 309 4.89 25.17 3.20
N ARG A 310 3.83 25.91 3.41
CA ARG A 310 2.70 26.01 2.48
C ARG A 310 3.18 26.52 1.13
N LEU A 311 2.75 25.84 0.07
CA LEU A 311 2.94 26.26 -1.31
C LEU A 311 1.57 26.59 -1.91
N VAL A 312 1.42 27.79 -2.44
CA VAL A 312 0.18 28.26 -3.07
C VAL A 312 0.35 28.24 -4.57
N ILE A 313 -0.51 27.52 -5.28
CA ILE A 313 -0.51 27.48 -6.74
C ILE A 313 -1.03 28.82 -7.25
N VAL A 314 -0.19 29.53 -7.98
CA VAL A 314 -0.48 30.82 -8.62
C VAL A 314 -0.55 30.72 -10.14
N GLY A 315 -0.27 29.57 -10.73
CA GLY A 315 -0.41 29.32 -12.16
C GLY A 315 -0.06 27.87 -12.50
N ARG A 316 -0.54 27.44 -13.67
CA ARG A 316 -0.31 26.08 -14.20
C ARG A 316 -0.01 26.13 -15.69
N ASP A 317 1.02 25.41 -16.09
CA ASP A 317 1.30 25.07 -17.48
C ASP A 317 1.53 23.56 -17.59
N ARG A 318 0.51 22.83 -18.06
CA ARG A 318 0.48 21.36 -18.14
C ARG A 318 0.84 20.70 -16.79
N ALA A 319 2.01 20.07 -16.69
CA ALA A 319 2.50 19.44 -15.46
C ALA A 319 3.34 20.40 -14.59
N ASN A 320 3.62 21.60 -15.04
CA ASN A 320 4.40 22.58 -14.28
C ASN A 320 3.46 23.53 -13.52
N LEU A 321 3.65 23.58 -12.21
CA LEU A 321 2.90 24.47 -11.31
C LEU A 321 3.82 25.62 -10.90
N ARG A 322 3.38 26.85 -11.11
CA ARG A 322 3.98 28.01 -10.47
C ARG A 322 3.43 28.11 -9.07
N VAL A 323 4.30 28.02 -8.07
CA VAL A 323 3.93 28.05 -6.67
C VAL A 323 4.61 29.18 -5.94
N ARG A 324 3.91 29.76 -4.97
CA ARG A 324 4.37 30.81 -4.08
C ARG A 324 4.52 30.20 -2.67
N ASP A 325 5.68 30.37 -2.07
CA ASP A 325 5.96 29.90 -0.71
C ASP A 325 5.49 30.92 0.36
N THR A 326 5.71 30.59 1.63
CA THR A 326 5.36 31.47 2.78
C THR A 326 6.22 32.72 2.89
N GLN A 327 7.24 32.88 2.06
CA GLN A 327 8.11 34.06 1.97
C GLN A 327 7.85 34.83 0.65
N ASP A 328 6.70 34.59 0.00
CA ASP A 328 6.28 35.17 -1.27
C ASP A 328 7.22 34.90 -2.47
N ARG A 329 8.17 33.96 -2.33
CA ARG A 329 9.03 33.56 -3.45
C ARG A 329 8.27 32.64 -4.38
N VAL A 330 8.32 32.96 -5.68
CA VAL A 330 7.69 32.17 -6.72
C VAL A 330 8.71 31.20 -7.33
N SER A 331 8.34 29.94 -7.41
CA SER A 331 9.14 28.90 -8.04
C SER A 331 8.26 28.00 -8.93
N THR A 332 8.90 27.19 -9.77
CA THR A 332 8.21 26.21 -10.60
C THR A 332 8.48 24.80 -10.08
N VAL A 333 7.41 24.05 -9.82
CA VAL A 333 7.48 22.65 -9.40
C VAL A 333 6.75 21.78 -10.42
N ASN A 334 7.33 20.62 -10.73
CA ASN A 334 6.68 19.67 -11.63
C ASN A 334 5.76 18.73 -10.86
N LEU A 335 4.48 18.67 -11.24
CA LEU A 335 3.44 17.85 -10.62
C LEU A 335 3.84 16.36 -10.52
N ASN A 336 4.53 15.84 -11.54
CA ASN A 336 4.98 14.44 -11.55
C ASN A 336 6.05 14.14 -10.50
N ARG A 337 6.74 15.17 -9.98
CA ARG A 337 7.77 15.04 -8.95
C ARG A 337 7.26 15.29 -7.54
N LEU A 338 6.02 15.80 -7.39
CA LEU A 338 5.42 16.04 -6.08
C LEU A 338 4.98 14.71 -5.44
N GLY A 339 5.72 14.31 -4.42
CA GLY A 339 5.37 13.16 -3.59
C GLY A 339 4.11 13.41 -2.76
N TRP A 340 3.57 12.36 -2.15
CA TRP A 340 2.34 12.47 -1.37
C TRP A 340 2.45 13.46 -0.20
N ARG A 341 3.63 13.58 0.42
CA ARG A 341 3.87 14.54 1.52
C ARG A 341 3.88 15.97 1.02
N ASP A 342 4.48 16.23 -0.14
CA ASP A 342 4.52 17.57 -0.72
C ASP A 342 3.13 18.06 -1.10
N ARG A 343 2.27 17.15 -1.53
CA ARG A 343 0.89 17.43 -1.88
C ARG A 343 0.03 17.85 -0.66
N LEU A 344 0.38 17.41 0.55
CA LEU A 344 -0.32 17.83 1.79
C LEU A 344 -0.16 19.32 2.10
N THR A 345 0.89 19.95 1.60
CA THR A 345 1.18 21.38 1.83
C THR A 345 0.84 22.27 0.63
N LEU A 346 0.21 21.69 -0.41
CA LEU A 346 -0.15 22.39 -1.62
C LEU A 346 -1.57 22.98 -1.53
N PHE A 347 -1.69 24.26 -1.82
CA PHE A 347 -2.94 25.04 -1.73
C PHE A 347 -3.24 25.76 -3.04
N ILE A 348 -4.50 26.13 -3.22
CA ILE A 348 -5.00 26.96 -4.31
C ILE A 348 -5.57 28.24 -3.68
N GLU A 349 -5.31 29.38 -4.28
CA GLU A 349 -5.92 30.63 -3.91
C GLU A 349 -7.20 30.85 -4.74
N THR A 350 -8.31 31.09 -4.06
CA THR A 350 -9.62 31.38 -4.67
C THR A 350 -10.12 32.73 -4.17
N GLU A 351 -11.16 33.28 -4.78
CA GLU A 351 -11.79 34.52 -4.32
C GLU A 351 -12.24 34.43 -2.84
N ALA A 352 -12.64 33.24 -2.39
CA ALA A 352 -13.02 32.98 -1.00
C ALA A 352 -11.84 32.72 -0.06
N GLY A 353 -10.61 32.77 -0.55
CA GLY A 353 -9.37 32.52 0.21
C GLY A 353 -8.71 31.17 -0.11
N LEU A 354 -7.77 30.75 0.73
CA LEU A 354 -6.98 29.54 0.51
C LEU A 354 -7.83 28.28 0.67
N GLU A 355 -7.53 27.27 -0.16
CA GLU A 355 -8.02 25.90 0.00
C GLU A 355 -6.96 24.86 -0.35
N PRO A 356 -6.96 23.68 0.29
CA PRO A 356 -6.05 22.61 -0.06
C PRO A 356 -6.26 22.14 -1.50
N ALA A 357 -5.15 21.93 -2.24
CA ALA A 357 -5.21 21.32 -3.57
C ALA A 357 -5.56 19.82 -3.52
N MET A 358 -5.32 19.15 -2.37
CA MET A 358 -5.70 17.77 -2.14
C MET A 358 -7.21 17.57 -2.29
N LEU A 359 -7.59 16.52 -3.03
CA LEU A 359 -8.99 16.20 -3.26
C LEU A 359 -9.72 15.82 -1.97
N PHE A 360 -9.16 14.88 -1.20
CA PHE A 360 -9.80 14.35 -0.01
C PHE A 360 -9.31 15.03 1.27
N LEU A 361 -10.26 15.59 2.04
CA LEU A 361 -9.96 16.33 3.25
C LEU A 361 -10.55 15.63 4.48
N ALA A 362 -9.92 15.81 5.63
CA ALA A 362 -10.51 15.49 6.92
C ALA A 362 -11.70 16.42 7.22
N GLY A 363 -12.58 16.03 8.14
CA GLY A 363 -13.67 16.90 8.60
C GLY A 363 -13.22 18.22 9.24
N SER A 364 -11.91 18.34 9.51
CA SER A 364 -11.27 19.57 9.94
C SER A 364 -10.94 20.54 8.79
N GLY A 365 -11.11 20.12 7.53
CA GLY A 365 -10.70 20.85 6.33
C GLY A 365 -9.22 20.68 5.95
N MET A 366 -8.43 19.97 6.74
CA MET A 366 -7.02 19.71 6.43
C MET A 366 -6.88 18.51 5.48
N PRO A 367 -5.84 18.46 4.63
CA PRO A 367 -5.52 17.29 3.83
C PRO A 367 -5.41 16.02 4.68
N ILE A 368 -5.93 14.93 4.16
CA ILE A 368 -5.86 13.61 4.81
C ILE A 368 -4.70 12.80 4.22
N SER A 369 -3.86 12.23 5.09
CA SER A 369 -2.85 11.26 4.66
C SER A 369 -3.51 10.00 4.09
N TYR A 370 -2.94 9.43 3.03
CA TYR A 370 -3.46 8.19 2.45
C TYR A 370 -3.49 7.02 3.46
N GLU A 371 -2.63 7.03 4.47
CA GLU A 371 -2.58 6.00 5.52
C GLU A 371 -3.85 5.98 6.39
N THR A 372 -4.50 7.14 6.56
CA THR A 372 -5.76 7.26 7.32
C THR A 372 -6.88 6.42 6.71
N TRP A 373 -6.82 6.15 5.41
CA TRP A 373 -7.82 5.32 4.74
C TRP A 373 -7.82 3.87 5.21
N GLU A 374 -6.67 3.31 5.60
CA GLU A 374 -6.60 1.97 6.18
C GLU A 374 -7.44 1.88 7.47
N THR A 375 -7.37 2.92 8.31
CA THR A 375 -8.19 3.02 9.52
C THR A 375 -9.68 3.15 9.19
N ILE A 376 -10.04 3.97 8.18
CA ILE A 376 -11.43 4.12 7.73
C ILE A 376 -12.01 2.78 7.25
N PHE A 377 -11.25 2.01 6.44
CA PHE A 377 -11.69 0.70 5.97
C PHE A 377 -11.79 -0.31 7.13
N THR A 378 -10.85 -0.28 8.07
CA THR A 378 -10.92 -1.12 9.27
C THR A 378 -12.16 -0.80 10.10
N THR A 379 -12.47 0.47 10.31
CA THR A 379 -13.69 0.89 11.03
C THR A 379 -14.96 0.42 10.30
N ALA A 380 -14.98 0.53 8.96
CA ALA A 380 -16.09 0.02 8.16
C ALA A 380 -16.25 -1.50 8.29
N ASN A 381 -15.15 -2.26 8.32
CA ASN A 381 -15.19 -3.71 8.56
C ASN A 381 -15.74 -4.05 9.93
N VAL A 382 -15.33 -3.33 10.97
CA VAL A 382 -15.84 -3.52 12.34
C VAL A 382 -17.36 -3.30 12.38
N ARG A 383 -17.85 -2.22 11.76
CA ARG A 383 -19.28 -1.95 11.67
C ARG A 383 -20.02 -3.06 10.92
N CYS A 384 -19.52 -3.50 9.77
CA CYS A 384 -20.11 -4.60 9.02
C CYS A 384 -20.25 -5.85 9.90
N ALA A 385 -19.19 -6.22 10.61
CA ALA A 385 -19.20 -7.37 11.52
C ALA A 385 -20.22 -7.22 12.67
N GLN A 386 -20.32 -6.04 13.28
CA GLN A 386 -21.29 -5.74 14.34
C GLN A 386 -22.74 -5.88 13.86
N LEU A 387 -23.02 -5.56 12.60
CA LEU A 387 -24.34 -5.70 11.99
C LEU A 387 -24.56 -7.05 11.29
N GLY A 388 -23.69 -8.04 11.52
CA GLY A 388 -23.83 -9.39 10.97
C GLY A 388 -23.44 -9.50 9.48
N VAL A 389 -22.90 -8.47 8.87
CA VAL A 389 -22.41 -8.50 7.49
C VAL A 389 -21.02 -9.14 7.46
N ARG A 390 -20.92 -10.35 6.91
CA ARG A 390 -19.68 -11.14 6.88
C ARG A 390 -18.74 -10.76 5.73
N VAL A 391 -18.76 -9.50 5.31
CA VAL A 391 -17.88 -8.97 4.27
C VAL A 391 -16.84 -8.08 4.91
N SER A 392 -15.58 -8.31 4.61
CA SER A 392 -14.48 -7.41 4.93
C SER A 392 -13.82 -6.90 3.65
N CYS A 393 -13.39 -5.64 3.65
CA CYS A 393 -12.75 -5.01 2.51
C CYS A 393 -11.49 -4.27 2.92
N TYR A 394 -10.47 -4.34 2.07
CA TYR A 394 -9.23 -3.58 2.19
C TYR A 394 -8.96 -2.85 0.87
N PRO A 395 -8.31 -1.70 0.86
CA PRO A 395 -8.08 -0.94 -0.37
C PRO A 395 -7.47 -1.77 -1.50
N HIS A 396 -6.55 -2.69 -1.17
CA HIS A 396 -5.91 -3.53 -2.17
C HIS A 396 -6.85 -4.57 -2.80
N MET A 397 -7.88 -5.03 -2.04
CA MET A 397 -8.93 -5.91 -2.58
C MET A 397 -9.75 -5.22 -3.66
N LEU A 398 -10.06 -3.92 -3.51
CA LEU A 398 -10.82 -3.18 -4.51
C LEU A 398 -10.05 -3.10 -5.84
N ARG A 399 -8.75 -2.90 -5.78
CA ARG A 399 -7.88 -2.93 -6.96
C ARG A 399 -7.84 -4.32 -7.62
N HIS A 400 -7.77 -5.39 -6.83
CA HIS A 400 -7.83 -6.75 -7.37
C HIS A 400 -9.18 -7.06 -7.99
N SER A 401 -10.26 -6.64 -7.33
CA SER A 401 -11.62 -6.80 -7.87
C SER A 401 -11.82 -6.01 -9.17
N PHE A 402 -11.26 -4.81 -9.27
CA PHE A 402 -11.22 -4.05 -10.52
C PHE A 402 -10.50 -4.81 -11.62
N ALA A 403 -9.31 -5.33 -11.33
CA ALA A 403 -8.50 -6.06 -12.30
C ALA A 403 -9.20 -7.30 -12.84
N LEU A 404 -9.82 -8.08 -11.94
CA LEU A 404 -10.58 -9.27 -12.35
C LEU A 404 -11.77 -8.90 -13.21
N ARG A 405 -12.58 -7.92 -12.79
CA ARG A 405 -13.73 -7.45 -13.59
C ARG A 405 -13.28 -6.96 -14.96
N MET A 406 -12.22 -6.15 -15.01
CA MET A 406 -11.71 -5.64 -16.27
C MET A 406 -11.21 -6.77 -17.19
N LEU A 407 -10.50 -7.76 -16.63
CA LEU A 407 -10.04 -8.92 -17.38
C LEU A 407 -11.22 -9.70 -17.97
N LEU A 408 -12.25 -9.96 -17.17
CA LEU A 408 -13.44 -10.67 -17.61
C LEU A 408 -14.22 -9.88 -18.68
N THR A 409 -14.40 -8.57 -18.46
CA THR A 409 -15.05 -7.69 -19.45
C THR A 409 -14.29 -7.67 -20.76
N LEU A 410 -12.95 -7.59 -20.72
CA LEU A 410 -12.13 -7.62 -21.94
C LEU A 410 -12.22 -8.99 -22.63
N MET A 411 -12.15 -10.09 -21.89
CA MET A 411 -12.29 -11.43 -22.46
C MET A 411 -13.65 -11.60 -23.13
N HIS A 412 -14.72 -11.19 -22.45
CA HIS A 412 -16.08 -11.24 -22.99
C HIS A 412 -16.25 -10.35 -24.23
N ALA A 413 -15.71 -9.13 -24.20
CA ALA A 413 -15.75 -8.23 -25.35
C ALA A 413 -15.03 -8.80 -26.57
N PHE A 414 -13.89 -9.47 -26.36
CA PHE A 414 -13.14 -10.14 -27.43
C PHE A 414 -13.93 -11.33 -28.03
N ASP A 415 -14.64 -12.09 -27.18
CA ASP A 415 -15.32 -13.30 -27.65
C ASP A 415 -16.71 -13.03 -28.24
N GLN A 416 -17.45 -12.06 -27.73
CA GLN A 416 -18.85 -11.85 -28.05
C GLN A 416 -19.17 -10.59 -28.86
N ARG A 417 -18.55 -9.45 -28.50
CA ARG A 417 -18.91 -8.15 -29.11
C ARG A 417 -18.35 -7.92 -30.50
N MET A 418 -17.25 -8.58 -30.87
CA MET A 418 -16.59 -8.30 -32.14
C MET A 418 -16.98 -9.25 -33.28
N GLY A 419 -17.74 -10.31 -33.01
CA GLY A 419 -18.16 -11.27 -34.02
C GLY A 419 -17.02 -11.86 -34.82
N LEU A 420 -15.79 -11.82 -34.28
CA LEU A 420 -14.55 -12.16 -34.96
C LEU A 420 -14.43 -13.67 -35.14
N THR A 421 -14.01 -14.09 -36.32
CA THR A 421 -13.58 -15.46 -36.59
C THR A 421 -12.32 -15.80 -35.76
N PRO A 422 -11.95 -17.08 -35.59
CA PRO A 422 -10.74 -17.47 -34.88
C PRO A 422 -9.46 -16.81 -35.44
N GLU A 423 -9.36 -16.63 -36.77
CA GLU A 423 -8.25 -15.97 -37.45
C GLU A 423 -8.21 -14.48 -37.12
N GLU A 424 -9.33 -13.78 -37.25
CA GLU A 424 -9.47 -12.36 -36.93
C GLU A 424 -9.19 -12.07 -35.45
N ARG A 425 -9.55 -12.98 -34.52
CA ARG A 425 -9.19 -12.88 -33.10
C ARG A 425 -7.67 -12.95 -32.90
N LYS A 426 -6.98 -13.78 -33.67
CA LYS A 426 -5.51 -13.88 -33.63
C LYS A 426 -4.86 -12.60 -34.12
N ASP A 427 -5.33 -12.07 -35.23
CA ASP A 427 -4.83 -10.82 -35.80
C ASP A 427 -5.12 -9.63 -34.88
N TYR A 428 -6.31 -9.58 -34.30
CA TYR A 428 -6.68 -8.55 -33.34
C TYR A 428 -5.79 -8.58 -32.08
N ARG A 429 -5.48 -9.77 -31.55
CA ARG A 429 -4.54 -9.93 -30.42
C ARG A 429 -3.10 -9.48 -30.77
N LEU A 430 -2.68 -9.69 -32.01
CA LEU A 430 -1.40 -9.22 -32.52
C LEU A 430 -1.34 -7.69 -32.61
N LEU A 431 -2.45 -7.05 -33.05
CA LEU A 431 -2.53 -5.61 -33.26
C LEU A 431 -2.77 -4.82 -31.94
N PHE A 432 -3.62 -5.33 -31.05
CA PHE A 432 -4.11 -4.61 -29.87
C PHE A 432 -3.63 -5.21 -28.53
N GLY A 433 -2.88 -6.31 -28.57
CA GLY A 433 -2.42 -7.04 -27.38
C GLY A 433 -3.48 -7.99 -26.80
N ASP A 434 -3.03 -8.86 -25.89
CA ASP A 434 -3.95 -9.75 -25.19
C ASP A 434 -4.60 -9.06 -23.98
N PRO A 435 -5.78 -9.52 -23.50
CA PRO A 435 -6.46 -8.94 -22.34
C PRO A 435 -5.60 -8.84 -21.08
N TRP A 436 -4.66 -9.77 -20.88
CA TRP A 436 -3.72 -9.76 -19.75
C TRP A 436 -2.77 -8.60 -19.80
N THR A 437 -2.21 -8.30 -20.98
CA THR A 437 -1.32 -7.16 -21.19
C THR A 437 -2.06 -5.84 -21.00
N LEU A 438 -3.31 -5.75 -21.45
CA LEU A 438 -4.14 -4.57 -21.23
C LEU A 438 -4.41 -4.34 -19.74
N VAL A 439 -4.82 -5.37 -18.99
CA VAL A 439 -5.03 -5.27 -17.55
C VAL A 439 -3.72 -4.95 -16.81
N GLN A 440 -2.60 -5.55 -17.21
CA GLN A 440 -1.28 -5.22 -16.67
C GLN A 440 -0.96 -3.74 -16.83
N THR A 441 -1.19 -3.19 -18.01
CA THR A 441 -0.96 -1.76 -18.32
C THR A 441 -1.86 -0.87 -17.47
N LEU A 442 -3.15 -1.17 -17.38
CA LEU A 442 -4.12 -0.45 -16.54
C LEU A 442 -3.70 -0.44 -15.07
N LEU A 443 -3.19 -1.55 -14.57
CA LEU A 443 -2.71 -1.67 -13.20
C LEU A 443 -1.32 -1.05 -13.00
N GLY A 444 -0.53 -0.87 -14.06
CA GLY A 444 0.87 -0.45 -13.96
C GLY A 444 1.72 -1.49 -13.22
N HIS A 445 1.56 -2.78 -13.57
CA HIS A 445 2.46 -3.84 -13.11
C HIS A 445 3.71 -3.87 -13.97
N THR A 446 4.87 -3.98 -13.35
CA THR A 446 6.17 -4.03 -14.02
C THR A 446 6.44 -5.35 -14.71
N ASN A 447 5.94 -6.45 -14.11
CA ASN A 447 6.21 -7.80 -14.55
C ASN A 447 4.88 -8.44 -14.98
N PRO A 448 4.76 -8.88 -16.25
CA PRO A 448 3.61 -9.63 -16.74
C PRO A 448 3.31 -10.86 -15.89
N GLN A 449 4.35 -11.51 -15.40
CA GLN A 449 4.24 -12.69 -14.56
C GLN A 449 3.44 -12.40 -13.27
N THR A 450 3.62 -11.21 -12.67
CA THR A 450 2.85 -10.82 -11.47
C THR A 450 1.34 -10.78 -11.75
N THR A 451 0.95 -10.33 -12.94
CA THR A 451 -0.48 -10.32 -13.32
C THR A 451 -0.99 -11.72 -13.54
N ARG A 452 -0.22 -12.56 -14.23
CA ARG A 452 -0.58 -13.96 -14.49
C ARG A 452 -0.63 -14.78 -13.21
N ASP A 453 0.38 -14.72 -12.36
CA ASP A 453 0.45 -15.49 -11.11
C ASP A 453 -0.69 -15.16 -10.14
N ILE A 454 -1.16 -13.91 -10.16
CA ILE A 454 -2.26 -13.46 -9.29
C ILE A 454 -3.62 -13.85 -9.85
N TYR A 455 -3.81 -13.79 -11.18
CA TYR A 455 -5.14 -13.85 -11.80
C TYR A 455 -5.38 -15.09 -12.64
N LEU A 456 -4.32 -15.86 -12.99
CA LEU A 456 -4.46 -17.05 -13.86
C LEU A 456 -5.28 -18.15 -13.18
N GLU A 457 -5.00 -18.46 -11.91
CA GLU A 457 -5.68 -19.54 -11.18
C GLU A 457 -7.20 -19.28 -11.09
N PRO A 458 -7.67 -18.09 -10.66
CA PRO A 458 -9.11 -17.77 -10.67
C PRO A 458 -9.74 -17.84 -12.05
N VAL A 459 -9.07 -17.31 -13.08
CA VAL A 459 -9.63 -17.25 -14.45
C VAL A 459 -9.61 -18.60 -15.12
N SER A 460 -8.62 -19.46 -14.88
CA SER A 460 -8.58 -20.82 -15.45
C SER A 460 -9.72 -21.68 -14.93
N GLY A 461 -10.04 -21.59 -13.62
CA GLY A 461 -11.21 -22.25 -13.05
C GLY A 461 -12.52 -21.79 -13.70
N LEU A 462 -12.64 -20.49 -13.95
CA LEU A 462 -13.77 -19.89 -14.65
C LEU A 462 -13.95 -20.36 -16.09
N GLN A 463 -12.86 -20.44 -16.85
CA GLN A 463 -12.93 -20.93 -18.23
C GLN A 463 -13.45 -22.35 -18.29
N VAL A 464 -13.01 -23.22 -17.36
CA VAL A 464 -13.48 -24.60 -17.29
C VAL A 464 -14.98 -24.65 -16.97
N ASP A 465 -15.46 -23.86 -15.99
CA ASP A 465 -16.87 -23.84 -15.62
C ASP A 465 -17.77 -23.26 -16.72
N ILE A 466 -17.31 -22.24 -17.45
CA ILE A 466 -18.02 -21.67 -18.60
C ILE A 466 -18.08 -22.68 -19.75
N PHE A 467 -17.01 -23.43 -20.01
CA PHE A 467 -16.99 -24.49 -21.02
C PHE A 467 -17.91 -25.68 -20.65
N LEU A 468 -18.01 -25.99 -19.36
CA LEU A 468 -18.87 -27.08 -18.87
C LEU A 468 -20.36 -26.69 -18.78
N ASN A 469 -20.66 -25.38 -18.66
CA ASN A 469 -22.03 -24.88 -18.55
C ASN A 469 -22.30 -23.74 -19.57
N PRO A 470 -22.45 -24.02 -20.85
CA PRO A 470 -22.62 -23.01 -21.90
C PRO A 470 -24.04 -22.38 -21.98
N GLY A 471 -24.78 -22.31 -20.87
CA GLY A 471 -26.14 -21.83 -20.81
C GLY A 471 -26.33 -20.41 -20.35
N GLU A 472 -26.92 -19.57 -21.21
CA GLU A 472 -27.70 -18.36 -20.93
C GLU A 472 -27.00 -17.18 -20.22
N SER A 473 -26.26 -16.35 -20.95
CA SER A 473 -25.93 -15.03 -20.45
C SER A 473 -25.87 -13.95 -21.53
N ASP A 474 -27.01 -13.36 -21.81
CA ASP A 474 -27.12 -12.17 -22.68
C ASP A 474 -26.94 -10.84 -21.95
N ASP A 475 -26.68 -10.86 -20.62
CA ASP A 475 -26.53 -9.68 -19.79
C ASP A 475 -25.14 -9.61 -19.14
N GLU A 476 -24.35 -8.59 -19.48
CA GLU A 476 -22.96 -8.37 -19.02
C GLU A 476 -22.87 -8.30 -17.48
N ASN A 477 -23.89 -7.78 -16.82
CA ASN A 477 -23.96 -7.74 -15.35
C ASN A 477 -24.23 -9.14 -14.77
N ARG A 478 -25.05 -9.92 -15.45
CA ARG A 478 -25.42 -11.28 -15.04
C ARG A 478 -24.25 -12.24 -15.21
N PHE A 479 -23.49 -12.10 -16.32
CA PHE A 479 -22.26 -12.85 -16.55
C PHE A 479 -21.22 -12.56 -15.46
N THR A 480 -20.97 -11.29 -15.16
CA THR A 480 -20.03 -10.90 -14.11
C THR A 480 -20.45 -11.41 -12.72
N GLU A 481 -21.75 -11.48 -12.43
CA GLU A 481 -22.27 -12.04 -11.17
C GLU A 481 -22.18 -13.57 -11.11
N VAL A 482 -22.47 -14.28 -12.20
CA VAL A 482 -22.33 -15.75 -12.29
C VAL A 482 -20.86 -16.14 -12.06
N VAL A 483 -19.98 -15.49 -12.78
CA VAL A 483 -18.54 -15.65 -12.67
C VAL A 483 -18.05 -15.35 -11.23
N ALA A 484 -18.55 -14.27 -10.65
CA ALA A 484 -18.21 -13.90 -9.28
C ALA A 484 -18.69 -14.91 -8.25
N ARG A 485 -19.89 -15.52 -8.45
CA ARG A 485 -20.39 -16.60 -7.57
C ARG A 485 -19.55 -17.87 -7.67
N GLN A 486 -19.14 -18.27 -8.87
CA GLN A 486 -18.28 -19.43 -9.06
C GLN A 486 -16.92 -19.25 -8.42
N LEU A 487 -16.30 -18.07 -8.55
CA LEU A 487 -15.07 -17.75 -7.86
C LEU A 487 -15.24 -17.71 -6.33
N ALA A 488 -16.39 -17.27 -5.83
CA ALA A 488 -16.69 -17.32 -4.40
C ALA A 488 -16.72 -18.76 -3.87
N ALA A 489 -17.22 -19.70 -4.67
CA ALA A 489 -17.21 -21.13 -4.32
C ALA A 489 -15.80 -21.70 -4.16
N THR A 490 -14.80 -21.13 -4.83
CA THR A 490 -13.38 -21.52 -4.66
C THR A 490 -12.75 -21.00 -3.37
N GLY A 491 -13.46 -20.16 -2.61
CA GLY A 491 -12.95 -19.49 -1.42
C GLY A 491 -11.98 -18.33 -1.68
N LEU A 492 -11.74 -17.99 -2.94
CA LEU A 492 -10.86 -16.90 -3.36
C LEU A 492 -11.59 -15.55 -3.43
N VAL A 493 -12.93 -15.58 -3.59
CA VAL A 493 -13.79 -14.39 -3.66
C VAL A 493 -14.69 -14.34 -2.44
N ASN A 494 -14.80 -13.19 -1.82
CA ASN A 494 -15.76 -12.96 -0.74
C ASN A 494 -17.04 -12.36 -1.34
N ASP A 495 -18.09 -13.19 -1.47
CA ASP A 495 -19.41 -12.79 -2.00
C ASP A 495 -20.43 -12.45 -0.91
N GLY A 496 -20.04 -12.59 0.36
CA GLY A 496 -20.92 -12.36 1.49
C GLY A 496 -21.99 -13.46 1.71
N SER A 497 -22.01 -14.52 0.88
CA SER A 497 -23.07 -15.53 0.88
C SER A 497 -22.79 -16.78 1.72
N ARG A 498 -21.57 -16.96 2.26
CA ARG A 498 -21.30 -18.09 3.15
C ARG A 498 -21.95 -17.89 4.51
N SER A 499 -23.21 -18.27 4.60
CA SER A 499 -23.88 -18.64 5.83
C SER A 499 -23.70 -20.15 6.07
N THR A 500 -23.33 -20.49 7.24
CA THR A 500 -23.23 -21.72 8.01
C THR A 500 -21.85 -22.17 8.28
#